data_691782f659f3266f8ee5888f45b62e66
#
_entry.id   691782f659f3266f8ee5888f45b62e66
#
_cell.length_a   1.000
_cell.length_b   1.000
_cell.length_c   1.000
_cell.angle_alpha   90.00
_cell.angle_beta   90.00
_cell.angle_gamma   90.00
#
_symmetry.space_group_name_H-M   'P 1'
#
loop_
_entity.id
_entity.type
_entity.pdbx_description
1 polymer ?
#
loop_
_entity_poly.entity_id
_entity_poly.type
_entity_poly.pdbx_seq_one_letter_code
_entity_poly.pdbx_strand_id
1 'polypeptide(L)'
;MPDRFHSHRHSLSARVGPNGIAIVPAATETIRNDDVTHEFRQDSDFFYLTGFHEPEAVAVLVPGHPDGDYHLFVRPRDRDQEIWNGYRAGVEGARERFQADKAYEVGQIDSVLTGLLLGRETIHYRIGNAAVDSRVIGLVGKARNYHARTGKTMPWRISDLAPLLADMRLRKSASEIESLRAACELSAEGHREAIRFARPGLFEYQVQAAMEYVWREGGSRRNGYPSIVASGPNACILHYVENDREIEDGDLVLIDAACEIDYFSSDITRTFPGNGRFTGPQRAIYEVVLAAQRASIAASQPGATIRAPHETSIRIVTEGLVDLGLLPLGVDDSIAMNHYREFFMHGTSHWLGLDVHDAGTYRVEGKPRVLEPAMSFTVEPGIYIDQREEIEVPRLEYDLDEWLERTLVEGPSARKELDKMKEEAEKLRHPIPEEFRGVGVRIEDDILITEDGHENLSRLVPTDIDEIEALAKEESWLVRA
;
A
#
# COMPACT_ATOMS: atom_id res chain seq x y z
N MET A 1 -27.71 -0.83 -6.08
CA MET A 1 -26.96 -1.83 -5.30
C MET A 1 -27.01 -1.40 -3.86
N PRO A 2 -27.05 -2.29 -2.84
CA PRO A 2 -26.88 -1.86 -1.48
C PRO A 2 -25.54 -1.12 -1.43
N ASP A 3 -25.56 0.04 -0.79
CA ASP A 3 -24.36 0.86 -0.58
C ASP A 3 -23.28 0.01 0.08
N ARG A 4 -22.07 -0.01 -0.48
CA ARG A 4 -20.92 -0.80 0.04
C ARG A 4 -20.66 -0.49 1.53
N PHE A 5 -20.77 0.77 1.91
CA PHE A 5 -20.55 1.22 3.29
C PHE A 5 -21.55 0.63 4.28
N HIS A 6 -22.83 0.52 3.89
CA HIS A 6 -23.83 -0.16 4.70
C HIS A 6 -23.49 -1.64 4.91
N SER A 7 -23.05 -2.33 3.85
CA SER A 7 -22.64 -3.73 3.92
C SER A 7 -21.43 -3.92 4.84
N HIS A 8 -20.45 -3.01 4.78
CA HIS A 8 -19.27 -3.04 5.66
C HIS A 8 -19.67 -2.81 7.13
N ARG A 9 -20.51 -1.81 7.40
CA ARG A 9 -21.02 -1.56 8.76
C ARG A 9 -21.80 -2.74 9.31
N HIS A 10 -22.66 -3.35 8.50
CA HIS A 10 -23.41 -4.55 8.89
C HIS A 10 -22.50 -5.72 9.23
N SER A 11 -21.49 -5.97 8.39
CA SER A 11 -20.49 -7.03 8.62
C SER A 11 -19.68 -6.77 9.90
N LEU A 12 -19.28 -5.53 10.14
CA LEU A 12 -18.57 -5.17 11.37
C LEU A 12 -19.47 -5.29 12.60
N SER A 13 -20.71 -4.83 12.53
CA SER A 13 -21.69 -4.96 13.62
C SER A 13 -21.90 -6.41 14.02
N ALA A 14 -21.98 -7.33 13.05
CA ALA A 14 -22.08 -8.76 13.32
C ALA A 14 -20.87 -9.33 14.08
N ARG A 15 -19.66 -8.85 13.75
CA ARG A 15 -18.42 -9.27 14.41
C ARG A 15 -18.24 -8.66 15.80
N VAL A 16 -18.63 -7.42 15.98
CA VAL A 16 -18.65 -6.69 17.27
C VAL A 16 -19.66 -7.32 18.23
N GLY A 17 -20.82 -7.75 17.71
CA GLY A 17 -21.87 -8.42 18.45
C GLY A 17 -22.70 -7.49 19.35
N PRO A 18 -23.82 -7.99 19.90
CA PRO A 18 -24.80 -7.16 20.59
C PRO A 18 -24.31 -6.52 21.89
N ASN A 19 -23.26 -7.08 22.51
CA ASN A 19 -22.66 -6.58 23.75
C ASN A 19 -21.46 -5.66 23.49
N GLY A 20 -21.08 -5.46 22.23
CA GLY A 20 -19.97 -4.62 21.84
C GLY A 20 -20.40 -3.22 21.39
N ILE A 21 -19.43 -2.32 21.30
CA ILE A 21 -19.50 -1.01 20.68
C ILE A 21 -18.19 -0.76 19.94
N ALA A 22 -18.26 -0.33 18.68
CA ALA A 22 -17.07 0.04 17.91
C ALA A 22 -16.98 1.55 17.77
N ILE A 23 -15.80 2.12 17.97
CA ILE A 23 -15.51 3.55 17.88
C ILE A 23 -14.40 3.73 16.85
N VAL A 24 -14.69 4.42 15.76
CA VAL A 24 -13.77 4.65 14.64
C VAL A 24 -13.65 6.15 14.39
N PRO A 25 -12.52 6.76 14.76
CA PRO A 25 -12.30 8.18 14.50
C PRO A 25 -11.91 8.42 13.05
N ALA A 26 -12.31 9.58 12.51
CA ALA A 26 -11.81 10.13 11.27
C ALA A 26 -10.37 10.65 11.42
N ALA A 27 -9.70 10.86 10.30
CA ALA A 27 -8.46 11.62 10.26
C ALA A 27 -8.70 13.10 10.68
N THR A 28 -7.64 13.72 11.14
CA THR A 28 -7.57 15.16 11.40
C THR A 28 -6.72 15.84 10.34
N GLU A 29 -6.95 17.12 10.08
CA GLU A 29 -6.06 17.91 9.23
C GLU A 29 -4.68 18.02 9.87
N THR A 30 -3.64 17.92 9.06
CA THR A 30 -2.24 18.09 9.48
C THR A 30 -1.67 19.37 8.93
N ILE A 31 -0.97 20.13 9.78
CA ILE A 31 -0.34 21.40 9.40
C ILE A 31 0.89 21.10 8.53
N ARG A 32 0.96 21.75 7.37
CA ARG A 32 2.13 21.75 6.48
C ARG A 32 3.12 22.83 6.89
N ASN A 33 2.62 24.06 7.02
CA ASN A 33 3.38 25.21 7.51
C ASN A 33 2.40 26.27 8.04
N ASP A 34 2.72 26.88 9.18
CA ASP A 34 1.95 27.92 9.85
C ASP A 34 0.44 27.60 9.91
N ASP A 35 -0.39 28.26 9.12
CA ASP A 35 -1.85 28.07 9.02
C ASP A 35 -2.28 27.28 7.78
N VAL A 36 -1.34 26.80 6.96
CA VAL A 36 -1.61 25.99 5.76
C VAL A 36 -1.56 24.50 6.10
N THR A 37 -2.61 23.77 5.73
CA THR A 37 -2.67 22.32 5.94
C THR A 37 -2.14 21.55 4.72
N HIS A 38 -1.71 20.31 4.94
CA HIS A 38 -1.55 19.34 3.86
C HIS A 38 -2.91 19.02 3.21
N GLU A 39 -2.88 18.52 1.97
CA GLU A 39 -4.09 17.96 1.36
C GLU A 39 -4.68 16.89 2.28
N PHE A 40 -5.99 17.05 2.59
CA PHE A 40 -6.67 16.12 3.48
C PHE A 40 -6.97 14.80 2.76
N ARG A 41 -6.57 13.68 3.39
CA ARG A 41 -7.01 12.34 3.03
C ARG A 41 -7.61 11.67 4.26
N GLN A 42 -8.79 11.11 4.12
CA GLN A 42 -9.49 10.44 5.20
C GLN A 42 -8.74 9.17 5.66
N ASP A 43 -8.89 8.81 6.94
CA ASP A 43 -8.48 7.51 7.46
C ASP A 43 -9.17 6.38 6.70
N SER A 44 -8.43 5.38 6.27
CA SER A 44 -8.92 4.34 5.39
C SER A 44 -9.96 3.43 6.06
N ASP A 45 -9.82 3.13 7.35
CA ASP A 45 -10.80 2.33 8.11
C ASP A 45 -12.10 3.12 8.33
N PHE A 46 -11.97 4.41 8.63
CA PHE A 46 -13.13 5.29 8.76
C PHE A 46 -13.87 5.44 7.43
N PHE A 47 -13.13 5.70 6.33
CA PHE A 47 -13.71 5.79 5.00
C PHE A 47 -14.38 4.48 4.57
N TYR A 48 -13.72 3.34 4.80
CA TYR A 48 -14.25 2.00 4.51
C TYR A 48 -15.64 1.74 5.10
N LEU A 49 -15.89 2.29 6.28
CA LEU A 49 -17.17 2.12 6.98
C LEU A 49 -18.20 3.19 6.63
N THR A 50 -17.78 4.40 6.27
CA THR A 50 -18.67 5.55 6.24
C THR A 50 -18.82 6.23 4.88
N GLY A 51 -17.79 6.19 4.03
CA GLY A 51 -17.72 7.03 2.84
C GLY A 51 -17.64 8.52 3.13
N PHE A 52 -17.45 8.94 4.39
CA PHE A 52 -17.47 10.33 4.82
C PHE A 52 -16.11 10.98 4.65
N HIS A 53 -16.07 12.10 3.94
CA HIS A 53 -14.81 12.72 3.48
C HIS A 53 -14.30 13.87 4.35
N GLU A 54 -15.07 14.29 5.37
CA GLU A 54 -14.68 15.43 6.19
C GLU A 54 -13.84 15.02 7.39
N PRO A 55 -12.89 15.86 7.84
CA PRO A 55 -12.08 15.61 9.03
C PRO A 55 -12.89 15.70 10.32
N GLU A 56 -12.27 15.32 11.44
CA GLU A 56 -12.77 15.51 12.80
C GLU A 56 -14.14 14.87 13.05
N ALA A 57 -14.43 13.75 12.43
CA ALA A 57 -15.64 12.98 12.67
C ALA A 57 -15.34 11.72 13.51
N VAL A 58 -16.39 11.09 14.06
CA VAL A 58 -16.28 9.79 14.72
C VAL A 58 -17.49 8.94 14.37
N ALA A 59 -17.26 7.76 13.82
CA ALA A 59 -18.27 6.74 13.62
C ALA A 59 -18.34 5.81 14.83
N VAL A 60 -19.56 5.54 15.28
CA VAL A 60 -19.82 4.63 16.39
C VAL A 60 -20.86 3.60 15.96
N LEU A 61 -20.48 2.32 16.02
CA LEU A 61 -21.39 1.22 15.77
C LEU A 61 -21.83 0.59 17.09
N VAL A 62 -23.15 0.54 17.29
CA VAL A 62 -23.78 0.07 18.53
C VAL A 62 -24.83 -0.99 18.19
N PRO A 63 -24.41 -2.24 17.91
CA PRO A 63 -25.31 -3.28 17.42
C PRO A 63 -26.53 -3.47 18.30
N GLY A 64 -27.74 -3.47 17.68
CA GLY A 64 -29.02 -3.64 18.37
C GLY A 64 -29.46 -2.43 19.20
N HIS A 65 -28.93 -1.24 18.98
CA HIS A 65 -29.39 -0.03 19.66
C HIS A 65 -30.80 0.37 19.16
N PRO A 66 -31.75 0.77 20.04
CA PRO A 66 -33.14 1.06 19.65
C PRO A 66 -33.27 2.23 18.66
N ASP A 67 -32.31 3.13 18.64
CA ASP A 67 -32.29 4.28 17.73
C ASP A 67 -31.49 4.02 16.43
N GLY A 68 -31.10 2.76 16.16
CA GLY A 68 -30.27 2.33 15.05
C GLY A 68 -28.82 2.05 15.45
N ASP A 69 -28.12 1.29 14.62
CA ASP A 69 -26.78 0.79 14.95
C ASP A 69 -25.66 1.78 14.63
N TYR A 70 -25.88 2.68 13.67
CA TYR A 70 -24.86 3.58 13.15
C TYR A 70 -25.06 5.03 13.60
N HIS A 71 -24.15 5.49 14.44
CA HIS A 71 -24.11 6.85 14.97
C HIS A 71 -22.89 7.59 14.41
N LEU A 72 -23.08 8.80 13.87
CA LEU A 72 -21.99 9.59 13.29
C LEU A 72 -21.91 10.97 13.99
N PHE A 73 -20.73 11.26 14.52
CA PHE A 73 -20.40 12.57 15.09
C PHE A 73 -19.65 13.37 14.03
N VAL A 74 -20.12 14.58 13.72
CA VAL A 74 -19.59 15.42 12.64
C VAL A 74 -19.42 16.86 13.09
N ARG A 75 -18.63 17.62 12.36
CA ARG A 75 -18.53 19.06 12.56
C ARG A 75 -19.90 19.70 12.27
N PRO A 76 -20.35 20.67 13.09
CA PRO A 76 -21.59 21.41 12.80
C PRO A 76 -21.43 22.24 11.52
N ARG A 77 -22.55 22.52 10.86
CA ARG A 77 -22.58 23.57 9.85
C ARG A 77 -22.33 24.91 10.53
N ASP A 78 -21.40 25.65 9.98
CA ASP A 78 -20.99 26.96 10.48
C ASP A 78 -20.72 27.85 9.24
N ARG A 79 -21.57 28.86 9.04
CA ARG A 79 -21.51 29.72 7.87
C ARG A 79 -20.17 30.43 7.71
N ASP A 80 -19.58 30.88 8.81
CA ASP A 80 -18.31 31.61 8.76
C ASP A 80 -17.18 30.66 8.37
N GLN A 81 -17.16 29.45 8.88
CA GLN A 81 -16.20 28.42 8.50
C GLN A 81 -16.43 27.91 7.06
N GLU A 82 -17.68 27.77 6.64
CA GLU A 82 -18.01 27.32 5.27
C GLU A 82 -17.59 28.35 4.21
N ILE A 83 -17.52 29.64 4.53
CA ILE A 83 -16.99 30.68 3.65
C ILE A 83 -15.49 30.46 3.36
N TRP A 84 -14.74 29.98 4.34
CA TRP A 84 -13.29 29.77 4.22
C TRP A 84 -12.92 28.40 3.71
N ASN A 85 -13.61 27.36 4.17
CA ASN A 85 -13.16 25.96 4.01
C ASN A 85 -14.13 25.10 3.18
N GLY A 86 -15.19 25.68 2.63
CA GLY A 86 -16.21 24.96 1.86
C GLY A 86 -17.32 24.36 2.73
N TYR A 87 -18.34 23.83 2.05
CA TYR A 87 -19.55 23.32 2.71
C TYR A 87 -19.29 22.08 3.55
N ARG A 88 -19.97 22.03 4.71
CA ARG A 88 -19.99 20.88 5.62
C ARG A 88 -21.31 20.11 5.49
N ALA A 89 -21.25 18.81 5.66
CA ALA A 89 -22.43 17.95 5.70
C ALA A 89 -23.35 18.33 6.89
N GLY A 90 -22.73 18.57 8.04
CA GLY A 90 -23.48 18.77 9.27
C GLY A 90 -24.29 17.53 9.66
N VAL A 91 -25.11 17.67 10.69
CA VAL A 91 -25.93 16.57 11.24
C VAL A 91 -26.96 16.06 10.22
N GLU A 92 -27.60 16.96 9.48
CA GLU A 92 -28.60 16.61 8.46
C GLU A 92 -27.94 15.83 7.30
N GLY A 93 -26.82 16.34 6.74
CA GLY A 93 -26.11 15.67 5.67
C GLY A 93 -25.52 14.31 6.09
N ALA A 94 -25.10 14.17 7.34
CA ALA A 94 -24.66 12.89 7.89
C ALA A 94 -25.75 11.82 7.83
N ARG A 95 -27.01 12.20 8.09
CA ARG A 95 -28.17 11.30 8.02
C ARG A 95 -28.62 11.04 6.58
N GLU A 96 -28.77 12.10 5.80
CA GLU A 96 -29.37 12.01 4.46
C GLU A 96 -28.44 11.41 3.41
N ARG A 97 -27.15 11.79 3.43
CA ARG A 97 -26.17 11.37 2.42
C ARG A 97 -25.32 10.18 2.86
N PHE A 98 -25.02 10.10 4.17
CA PHE A 98 -24.13 9.07 4.72
C PHE A 98 -24.87 8.02 5.56
N GLN A 99 -26.21 8.05 5.56
CA GLN A 99 -27.10 7.03 6.14
C GLN A 99 -26.86 6.78 7.64
N ALA A 100 -26.43 7.78 8.39
CA ALA A 100 -26.35 7.66 9.84
C ALA A 100 -27.77 7.53 10.43
N ASP A 101 -28.02 6.50 11.23
CA ASP A 101 -29.29 6.36 11.96
C ASP A 101 -29.46 7.52 12.92
N LYS A 102 -28.38 7.92 13.57
CA LYS A 102 -28.28 9.14 14.40
C LYS A 102 -27.03 9.91 14.04
N ALA A 103 -27.12 11.21 14.03
CA ALA A 103 -25.98 12.09 13.86
C ALA A 103 -25.97 13.17 14.94
N TYR A 104 -24.78 13.58 15.35
CA TYR A 104 -24.55 14.54 16.42
C TYR A 104 -23.40 15.48 16.04
N GLU A 105 -23.38 16.66 16.63
CA GLU A 105 -22.20 17.51 16.56
C GLU A 105 -21.05 16.87 17.34
N VAL A 106 -19.84 16.93 16.79
CA VAL A 106 -18.65 16.30 17.40
C VAL A 106 -18.36 16.83 18.82
N GLY A 107 -18.74 18.06 19.13
CA GLY A 107 -18.65 18.61 20.49
C GLY A 107 -19.49 17.89 21.54
N GLN A 108 -20.50 17.13 21.12
CA GLN A 108 -21.38 16.36 22.01
C GLN A 108 -20.88 14.95 22.31
N ILE A 109 -19.74 14.54 21.73
CA ILE A 109 -19.26 13.15 21.75
C ILE A 109 -19.12 12.59 23.17
N ASP A 110 -18.55 13.33 24.11
CA ASP A 110 -18.32 12.86 25.48
C ASP A 110 -19.61 12.56 26.24
N SER A 111 -20.65 13.35 26.03
CA SER A 111 -21.94 13.17 26.69
C SER A 111 -22.74 12.02 26.07
N VAL A 112 -22.85 12.01 24.74
CA VAL A 112 -23.61 11.00 24.00
C VAL A 112 -22.93 9.63 24.10
N LEU A 113 -21.62 9.56 23.84
CA LEU A 113 -20.88 8.30 23.86
C LEU A 113 -20.87 7.65 25.25
N THR A 114 -20.82 8.45 26.34
CA THR A 114 -20.97 7.89 27.70
C THR A 114 -22.32 7.16 27.84
N GLY A 115 -23.39 7.67 27.24
CA GLY A 115 -24.70 7.01 27.24
C GLY A 115 -24.72 5.72 26.41
N LEU A 116 -24.08 5.73 25.23
CA LEU A 116 -23.98 4.58 24.33
C LEU A 116 -23.14 3.43 24.90
N LEU A 117 -22.19 3.72 25.80
CA LEU A 117 -21.40 2.72 26.51
C LEU A 117 -22.19 1.90 27.52
N LEU A 118 -23.29 2.45 28.04
CA LEU A 118 -24.11 1.75 29.03
C LEU A 118 -24.88 0.60 28.41
N GLY A 119 -24.84 -0.55 29.05
CA GLY A 119 -25.40 -1.80 28.53
C GLY A 119 -24.43 -2.61 27.64
N ARG A 120 -23.22 -2.10 27.41
CA ARG A 120 -22.19 -2.78 26.62
C ARG A 120 -21.11 -3.38 27.53
N GLU A 121 -20.44 -4.44 27.07
CA GLU A 121 -19.37 -5.14 27.80
C GLU A 121 -17.99 -4.84 27.21
N THR A 122 -17.91 -4.65 25.89
CA THR A 122 -16.63 -4.51 25.16
C THR A 122 -16.63 -3.24 24.31
N ILE A 123 -15.54 -2.47 24.41
CA ILE A 123 -15.24 -1.36 23.47
C ILE A 123 -14.24 -1.88 22.46
N HIS A 124 -14.56 -1.71 21.18
CA HIS A 124 -13.65 -2.00 20.06
C HIS A 124 -13.19 -0.67 19.45
N TYR A 125 -11.91 -0.42 19.42
CA TYR A 125 -11.30 0.71 18.70
C TYR A 125 -9.87 0.38 18.36
N ARG A 126 -9.25 1.10 17.42
CA ARG A 126 -7.84 0.92 17.07
C ARG A 126 -6.96 1.49 18.19
N ILE A 127 -6.30 0.62 18.93
CA ILE A 127 -5.43 0.97 20.06
C ILE A 127 -4.10 1.52 19.53
N GLY A 128 -3.51 2.50 20.24
CA GLY A 128 -2.19 3.06 19.95
C GLY A 128 -2.18 4.52 19.52
N ASN A 129 -3.35 5.14 19.30
CA ASN A 129 -3.46 6.58 19.17
C ASN A 129 -3.69 7.22 20.55
N ALA A 130 -2.69 7.91 21.10
CA ALA A 130 -2.71 8.43 22.46
C ALA A 130 -3.91 9.33 22.79
N ALA A 131 -4.39 10.13 21.81
CA ALA A 131 -5.54 11.01 22.00
C ALA A 131 -6.86 10.19 22.11
N VAL A 132 -7.02 9.19 21.26
CA VAL A 132 -8.16 8.28 21.27
C VAL A 132 -8.14 7.41 22.52
N ASP A 133 -6.99 6.82 22.86
CA ASP A 133 -6.79 5.99 24.05
C ASP A 133 -7.18 6.76 25.33
N SER A 134 -6.65 7.97 25.47
CA SER A 134 -6.93 8.84 26.62
C SER A 134 -8.44 9.16 26.73
N ARG A 135 -9.08 9.47 25.60
CA ARG A 135 -10.54 9.76 25.57
C ARG A 135 -11.35 8.52 25.95
N VAL A 136 -11.08 7.36 25.36
CA VAL A 136 -11.80 6.11 25.65
C VAL A 136 -11.66 5.72 27.13
N ILE A 137 -10.45 5.78 27.68
CA ILE A 137 -10.22 5.49 29.11
C ILE A 137 -10.96 6.47 30.01
N GLY A 138 -10.97 7.76 29.66
CA GLY A 138 -11.76 8.79 30.37
C GLY A 138 -13.27 8.51 30.36
N LEU A 139 -13.80 8.08 29.22
CA LEU A 139 -15.21 7.71 29.08
C LEU A 139 -15.58 6.46 29.90
N VAL A 140 -14.70 5.44 29.93
CA VAL A 140 -14.86 4.26 30.81
C VAL A 140 -14.91 4.69 32.29
N GLY A 141 -14.07 5.65 32.69
CA GLY A 141 -14.11 6.21 34.04
C GLY A 141 -15.45 6.89 34.37
N LYS A 142 -16.00 7.68 33.44
CA LYS A 142 -17.33 8.30 33.58
C LYS A 142 -18.44 7.24 33.67
N ALA A 143 -18.41 6.24 32.78
CA ALA A 143 -19.38 5.13 32.77
C ALA A 143 -19.37 4.33 34.07
N ARG A 144 -18.18 4.11 34.69
CA ARG A 144 -18.02 3.43 35.98
C ARG A 144 -18.76 4.15 37.12
N ASN A 145 -18.67 5.48 37.15
CA ASN A 145 -19.39 6.28 38.16
C ASN A 145 -20.92 6.17 37.99
N TYR A 146 -21.39 6.07 36.74
CA TYR A 146 -22.80 5.88 36.43
C TYR A 146 -23.27 4.47 36.82
N HIS A 147 -22.48 3.43 36.47
CA HIS A 147 -22.73 2.03 36.85
C HIS A 147 -22.90 1.87 38.36
N ALA A 148 -22.00 2.45 39.17
CA ALA A 148 -22.08 2.39 40.63
C ALA A 148 -23.38 2.91 41.23
N ARG A 149 -24.05 3.84 40.52
CA ARG A 149 -25.32 4.43 40.97
C ARG A 149 -26.56 3.74 40.43
N THR A 150 -26.46 3.11 39.25
CA THR A 150 -27.66 2.60 38.53
C THR A 150 -27.68 1.10 38.35
N GLY A 151 -26.54 0.42 38.58
CA GLY A 151 -26.37 -1.01 38.33
C GLY A 151 -26.39 -1.42 36.85
N LYS A 152 -26.46 -0.48 35.90
CA LYS A 152 -26.42 -0.78 34.46
C LYS A 152 -25.04 -1.30 34.07
N THR A 153 -24.98 -2.32 33.24
CA THR A 153 -23.72 -2.85 32.68
C THR A 153 -22.91 -1.71 32.01
N MET A 154 -21.62 -1.76 32.18
CA MET A 154 -20.65 -0.85 31.52
C MET A 154 -19.52 -1.67 30.91
N PRO A 155 -18.79 -1.13 29.91
CA PRO A 155 -17.67 -1.82 29.32
C PRO A 155 -16.56 -2.09 30.35
N TRP A 156 -16.07 -3.32 30.35
CA TRP A 156 -14.99 -3.80 31.20
C TRP A 156 -13.88 -4.49 30.39
N ARG A 157 -14.09 -4.62 29.08
CA ARG A 157 -13.12 -5.11 28.10
C ARG A 157 -12.82 -4.04 27.06
N ILE A 158 -11.58 -4.00 26.61
CA ILE A 158 -11.15 -3.24 25.44
C ILE A 158 -10.55 -4.24 24.47
N SER A 159 -10.93 -4.14 23.19
CA SER A 159 -10.43 -5.01 22.11
C SER A 159 -9.94 -4.14 20.97
N ASP A 160 -8.79 -4.49 20.39
CA ASP A 160 -8.31 -3.83 19.21
C ASP A 160 -9.21 -4.13 17.99
N LEU A 161 -9.60 -3.10 17.30
CA LEU A 161 -10.45 -3.18 16.11
C LEU A 161 -9.66 -3.49 14.83
N ALA A 162 -8.36 -3.18 14.82
CA ALA A 162 -7.52 -3.29 13.63
C ALA A 162 -7.53 -4.70 13.00
N PRO A 163 -7.44 -5.81 13.76
CA PRO A 163 -7.48 -7.15 13.16
C PRO A 163 -8.81 -7.48 12.46
N LEU A 164 -9.94 -6.97 12.97
CA LEU A 164 -11.25 -7.21 12.36
C LEU A 164 -11.39 -6.46 11.04
N LEU A 165 -10.99 -5.19 11.00
CA LEU A 165 -11.03 -4.37 9.79
C LEU A 165 -10.03 -4.86 8.74
N ALA A 166 -8.84 -5.26 9.16
CA ALA A 166 -7.83 -5.83 8.27
C ALA A 166 -8.33 -7.09 7.55
N ASP A 167 -8.99 -7.99 8.28
CA ASP A 167 -9.58 -9.20 7.67
C ASP A 167 -10.76 -8.87 6.73
N MET A 168 -11.55 -7.85 7.06
CA MET A 168 -12.65 -7.39 6.20
C MET A 168 -12.15 -6.73 4.91
N ARG A 169 -11.13 -5.86 5.00
CA ARG A 169 -10.54 -5.14 3.87
C ARG A 169 -9.78 -6.05 2.91
N LEU A 170 -9.29 -7.18 3.40
CA LEU A 170 -8.48 -8.11 2.61
C LEU A 170 -9.24 -8.67 1.40
N ARG A 171 -10.53 -8.99 1.54
CA ARG A 171 -11.38 -9.47 0.45
C ARG A 171 -12.26 -8.34 -0.06
N LYS A 172 -12.00 -7.93 -1.29
CA LYS A 172 -12.68 -6.79 -1.92
C LYS A 172 -14.07 -7.18 -2.40
N SER A 173 -15.06 -6.34 -2.16
CA SER A 173 -16.38 -6.44 -2.79
C SER A 173 -16.29 -6.11 -4.29
N ALA A 174 -17.34 -6.43 -5.05
CA ALA A 174 -17.38 -6.15 -6.48
C ALA A 174 -17.17 -4.65 -6.80
N SER A 175 -17.76 -3.75 -6.02
CA SER A 175 -17.60 -2.31 -6.23
C SER A 175 -16.20 -1.80 -5.87
N GLU A 176 -15.50 -2.44 -4.94
CA GLU A 176 -14.11 -2.12 -4.60
C GLU A 176 -13.16 -2.60 -5.69
N ILE A 177 -13.43 -3.77 -6.28
CA ILE A 177 -12.70 -4.27 -7.44
C ILE A 177 -12.88 -3.33 -8.64
N GLU A 178 -14.09 -2.78 -8.86
CA GLU A 178 -14.32 -1.78 -9.90
C GLU A 178 -13.49 -0.51 -9.68
N SER A 179 -13.38 -0.02 -8.42
CA SER A 179 -12.53 1.12 -8.08
C SER A 179 -11.05 0.83 -8.31
N LEU A 180 -10.56 -0.37 -7.93
CA LEU A 180 -9.19 -0.81 -8.21
C LEU A 180 -8.90 -0.87 -9.72
N ARG A 181 -9.81 -1.46 -10.52
CA ARG A 181 -9.65 -1.49 -11.98
C ARG A 181 -9.57 -0.08 -12.56
N ALA A 182 -10.46 0.82 -12.14
CA ALA A 182 -10.45 2.19 -12.60
C ALA A 182 -9.14 2.92 -12.23
N ALA A 183 -8.58 2.68 -11.05
CA ALA A 183 -7.28 3.21 -10.64
C ALA A 183 -6.15 2.66 -11.50
N CYS A 184 -6.12 1.33 -11.74
CA CYS A 184 -5.12 0.68 -12.61
C CYS A 184 -5.20 1.16 -14.06
N GLU A 185 -6.41 1.27 -14.62
CA GLU A 185 -6.63 1.74 -16.00
C GLU A 185 -6.14 3.18 -16.18
N LEU A 186 -6.52 4.07 -15.25
CA LEU A 186 -6.07 5.48 -15.31
C LEU A 186 -4.56 5.61 -15.06
N SER A 187 -4.01 4.84 -14.13
CA SER A 187 -2.56 4.79 -13.90
C SER A 187 -1.82 4.30 -15.14
N ALA A 188 -2.35 3.29 -15.82
CA ALA A 188 -1.78 2.78 -17.06
C ALA A 188 -1.71 3.83 -18.17
N GLU A 189 -2.73 4.67 -18.30
CA GLU A 189 -2.71 5.79 -19.27
C GLU A 189 -1.57 6.77 -18.97
N GLY A 190 -1.37 7.12 -17.69
CA GLY A 190 -0.26 7.96 -17.26
C GLY A 190 1.11 7.36 -17.55
N HIS A 191 1.31 6.08 -17.24
CA HIS A 191 2.56 5.36 -17.56
C HIS A 191 2.84 5.31 -19.06
N ARG A 192 1.83 5.02 -19.87
CA ARG A 192 1.98 5.03 -21.33
C ARG A 192 2.36 6.40 -21.86
N GLU A 193 1.80 7.45 -21.30
CA GLU A 193 2.17 8.82 -21.65
C GLU A 193 3.57 9.18 -21.16
N ALA A 194 3.97 8.75 -19.98
CA ALA A 194 5.34 8.92 -19.48
C ALA A 194 6.38 8.27 -20.40
N ILE A 195 6.12 7.05 -20.91
CA ILE A 195 6.99 6.37 -21.88
C ILE A 195 7.11 7.15 -23.20
N ARG A 196 6.01 7.75 -23.72
CA ARG A 196 6.04 8.60 -24.91
C ARG A 196 6.74 9.93 -24.70
N PHE A 197 6.65 10.48 -23.49
CA PHE A 197 7.13 11.81 -23.16
C PHE A 197 8.62 11.83 -22.82
N ALA A 198 9.11 10.80 -22.13
CA ALA A 198 10.48 10.75 -21.64
C ALA A 198 11.50 10.76 -22.79
N ARG A 199 12.54 11.56 -22.63
CA ARG A 199 13.69 11.64 -23.55
C ARG A 199 14.89 12.25 -22.85
N PRO A 200 16.12 12.03 -23.33
CA PRO A 200 17.31 12.71 -22.84
C PRO A 200 17.15 14.24 -22.87
N GLY A 201 17.66 14.91 -21.86
CA GLY A 201 17.56 16.35 -21.64
C GLY A 201 16.30 16.81 -20.89
N LEU A 202 15.35 15.92 -20.58
CA LEU A 202 14.28 16.20 -19.66
C LEU A 202 14.70 15.82 -18.24
N PHE A 203 14.13 16.52 -17.26
CA PHE A 203 14.27 16.16 -15.86
C PHE A 203 13.20 15.14 -15.43
N GLU A 204 13.51 14.31 -14.46
CA GLU A 204 12.61 13.30 -13.89
C GLU A 204 11.27 13.92 -13.44
N TYR A 205 11.27 15.10 -12.80
CA TYR A 205 10.03 15.81 -12.41
C TYR A 205 9.17 16.25 -13.59
N GLN A 206 9.72 16.42 -14.80
CA GLN A 206 8.93 16.74 -15.97
C GLN A 206 8.16 15.53 -16.48
N VAL A 207 8.77 14.33 -16.40
CA VAL A 207 8.09 13.07 -16.71
C VAL A 207 7.02 12.78 -15.67
N GLN A 208 7.30 13.01 -14.39
CA GLN A 208 6.33 12.95 -13.31
C GLN A 208 5.13 13.86 -13.59
N ALA A 209 5.38 15.11 -13.93
CA ALA A 209 4.32 16.08 -14.20
C ALA A 209 3.45 15.68 -15.39
N ALA A 210 4.03 15.10 -16.45
CA ALA A 210 3.31 14.61 -17.61
C ALA A 210 2.35 13.47 -17.23
N MET A 211 2.82 12.51 -16.45
CA MET A 211 2.04 11.37 -15.95
C MET A 211 0.91 11.83 -15.03
N GLU A 212 1.22 12.67 -14.04
CA GLU A 212 0.24 13.18 -13.08
C GLU A 212 -0.80 14.09 -13.73
N TYR A 213 -0.47 14.78 -14.82
CA TYR A 213 -1.45 15.54 -15.60
C TYR A 213 -2.55 14.61 -16.15
N VAL A 214 -2.17 13.47 -16.72
CA VAL A 214 -3.13 12.45 -17.22
C VAL A 214 -4.08 12.01 -16.13
N TRP A 215 -3.55 11.72 -14.94
CA TRP A 215 -4.37 11.30 -13.81
C TRP A 215 -5.33 12.38 -13.33
N ARG A 216 -4.87 13.63 -13.26
CA ARG A 216 -5.74 14.75 -12.85
C ARG A 216 -6.83 15.03 -13.86
N GLU A 217 -6.50 14.97 -15.15
CA GLU A 217 -7.46 15.12 -16.24
C GLU A 217 -8.49 14.00 -16.24
N GLY A 218 -8.06 12.77 -15.97
CA GLY A 218 -8.93 11.59 -15.79
C GLY A 218 -9.73 11.57 -14.49
N GLY A 219 -9.60 12.58 -13.62
CA GLY A 219 -10.43 12.75 -12.42
C GLY A 219 -9.86 12.18 -11.12
N SER A 220 -8.66 11.60 -11.12
CA SER A 220 -7.98 11.27 -9.87
C SER A 220 -7.62 12.54 -9.10
N ARG A 221 -7.96 12.55 -7.82
CA ARG A 221 -7.65 13.69 -6.94
C ARG A 221 -6.23 13.64 -6.40
N ARG A 222 -5.67 12.44 -6.23
CA ARG A 222 -4.39 12.22 -5.55
C ARG A 222 -3.62 11.08 -6.19
N ASN A 223 -2.31 11.14 -6.03
CA ASN A 223 -1.47 9.95 -6.21
C ASN A 223 -1.75 8.97 -5.07
N GLY A 224 -1.58 7.68 -5.31
CA GLY A 224 -1.69 6.65 -4.28
C GLY A 224 -0.57 6.76 -3.24
N TYR A 225 0.60 7.19 -3.71
CA TYR A 225 1.83 7.40 -2.93
C TYR A 225 2.73 8.43 -3.65
N PRO A 226 3.83 8.92 -3.05
CA PRO A 226 4.77 9.80 -3.73
C PRO A 226 5.36 9.12 -4.96
N SER A 227 5.23 9.74 -6.13
CA SER A 227 5.73 9.19 -7.40
C SER A 227 7.26 9.06 -7.38
N ILE A 228 7.76 7.91 -7.80
CA ILE A 228 9.17 7.62 -8.03
C ILE A 228 9.41 7.68 -9.53
N VAL A 229 10.29 8.59 -9.97
CA VAL A 229 10.77 8.69 -11.35
C VAL A 229 12.28 8.74 -11.31
N ALA A 230 12.92 7.59 -11.49
CA ALA A 230 14.35 7.40 -11.25
C ALA A 230 15.09 7.07 -12.54
N SER A 231 16.01 7.94 -12.96
CA SER A 231 16.82 7.74 -14.18
C SER A 231 18.24 7.28 -13.87
N GLY A 232 18.78 6.41 -14.72
CA GLY A 232 20.13 5.89 -14.60
C GLY A 232 20.42 5.28 -13.22
N PRO A 233 21.48 5.72 -12.48
CA PRO A 233 21.84 5.13 -11.20
C PRO A 233 20.78 5.36 -10.08
N ASN A 234 19.90 6.36 -10.22
CA ASN A 234 18.82 6.59 -9.26
C ASN A 234 17.81 5.43 -9.24
N ALA A 235 17.69 4.68 -10.33
CA ALA A 235 16.86 3.47 -10.42
C ALA A 235 17.27 2.37 -9.43
N CYS A 236 18.47 2.47 -8.82
CA CYS A 236 18.92 1.57 -7.76
C CYS A 236 18.50 2.03 -6.35
N ILE A 237 17.82 3.15 -6.21
CA ILE A 237 17.28 3.67 -4.94
C ILE A 237 15.80 3.34 -4.88
N LEU A 238 15.42 2.41 -4.00
CA LEU A 238 14.07 1.80 -4.01
C LEU A 238 12.93 2.81 -3.87
N HIS A 239 13.07 3.81 -2.99
CA HIS A 239 12.07 4.86 -2.74
C HIS A 239 12.65 6.25 -3.08
N TYR A 240 13.13 6.41 -4.31
CA TYR A 240 13.65 7.68 -4.83
C TYR A 240 12.49 8.63 -5.18
N VAL A 241 12.33 9.70 -4.44
CA VAL A 241 11.22 10.67 -4.59
C VAL A 241 11.67 12.10 -4.90
N GLU A 242 12.96 12.35 -4.98
CA GLU A 242 13.53 13.65 -5.32
C GLU A 242 13.18 14.05 -6.75
N ASN A 243 13.26 13.12 -7.70
CA ASN A 243 12.89 13.25 -9.10
C ASN A 243 13.50 14.49 -9.78
N ASP A 244 14.78 14.81 -9.48
CA ASP A 244 15.42 16.06 -9.88
C ASP A 244 16.61 15.92 -10.84
N ARG A 245 16.96 14.67 -11.22
CA ARG A 245 18.04 14.39 -12.16
C ARG A 245 17.58 14.63 -13.61
N GLU A 246 18.51 15.17 -14.45
CA GLU A 246 18.34 15.20 -15.90
C GLU A 246 18.56 13.79 -16.48
N ILE A 247 17.65 13.34 -17.33
CA ILE A 247 17.75 12.05 -18.03
C ILE A 247 18.84 12.16 -19.09
N GLU A 248 19.85 11.30 -19.01
CA GLU A 248 20.95 11.24 -19.95
C GLU A 248 20.69 10.22 -21.07
N ASP A 249 21.42 10.36 -22.19
CA ASP A 249 21.34 9.37 -23.27
C ASP A 249 21.93 8.03 -22.81
N GLY A 250 21.15 6.97 -22.96
CA GLY A 250 21.50 5.63 -22.46
C GLY A 250 20.98 5.29 -21.07
N ASP A 251 20.32 6.21 -20.35
CA ASP A 251 19.67 5.90 -19.08
C ASP A 251 18.45 4.98 -19.26
N LEU A 252 18.26 4.07 -18.31
CA LEU A 252 16.93 3.54 -18.00
C LEU A 252 16.19 4.55 -17.12
N VAL A 253 14.88 4.62 -17.31
CA VAL A 253 13.95 5.35 -16.44
C VAL A 253 13.04 4.33 -15.78
N LEU A 254 13.14 4.20 -14.47
CA LEU A 254 12.25 3.42 -13.64
C LEU A 254 11.19 4.36 -13.07
N ILE A 255 9.92 4.08 -13.36
CA ILE A 255 8.79 4.79 -12.78
C ILE A 255 8.01 3.82 -11.90
N ASP A 256 7.87 4.15 -10.62
CA ASP A 256 7.00 3.50 -9.68
C ASP A 256 6.03 4.55 -9.14
N ALA A 257 4.82 4.53 -9.67
CA ALA A 257 3.87 5.58 -9.41
C ALA A 257 2.46 5.15 -9.84
N ALA A 258 1.47 5.61 -9.09
CA ALA A 258 0.08 5.34 -9.41
C ALA A 258 -0.87 6.38 -8.82
N CYS A 259 -2.08 6.44 -9.32
CA CYS A 259 -3.15 7.28 -8.79
C CYS A 259 -4.10 6.49 -7.91
N GLU A 260 -4.94 7.19 -7.15
CA GLU A 260 -6.08 6.59 -6.44
C GLU A 260 -7.42 7.02 -7.06
N ILE A 261 -8.36 6.09 -7.13
CA ILE A 261 -9.77 6.33 -7.47
C ILE A 261 -10.64 5.83 -6.34
N ASP A 262 -11.56 6.66 -5.86
CA ASP A 262 -12.42 6.29 -4.72
C ASP A 262 -11.65 5.81 -3.48
N TYR A 263 -10.46 6.38 -3.23
CA TYR A 263 -9.51 5.97 -2.19
C TYR A 263 -8.80 4.63 -2.46
N PHE A 264 -9.09 3.91 -3.53
CA PHE A 264 -8.34 2.72 -3.90
C PHE A 264 -7.11 3.11 -4.69
N SER A 265 -5.94 2.69 -4.20
CA SER A 265 -4.66 2.87 -4.88
C SER A 265 -4.43 1.74 -5.87
N SER A 266 -3.87 2.05 -7.02
CA SER A 266 -3.09 1.11 -7.81
C SER A 266 -1.61 1.20 -7.41
N ASP A 267 -0.80 0.26 -7.92
CA ASP A 267 0.64 0.21 -7.73
C ASP A 267 1.32 -0.37 -8.96
N ILE A 268 2.03 0.47 -9.70
CA ILE A 268 2.58 0.07 -10.99
C ILE A 268 4.02 0.57 -11.13
N THR A 269 4.93 -0.38 -11.36
CA THR A 269 6.29 -0.03 -11.77
C THR A 269 6.57 -0.47 -13.20
N ARG A 270 7.16 0.42 -13.97
CA ARG A 270 7.75 0.13 -15.28
C ARG A 270 9.13 0.72 -15.40
N THR A 271 10.02 -0.03 -16.06
CA THR A 271 11.36 0.42 -16.42
C THR A 271 11.49 0.42 -17.94
N PHE A 272 11.98 1.51 -18.52
CA PHE A 272 12.13 1.68 -19.96
C PHE A 272 13.32 2.58 -20.28
N PRO A 273 13.93 2.48 -21.49
CA PRO A 273 15.06 3.33 -21.87
C PRO A 273 14.61 4.76 -22.19
N GLY A 274 15.26 5.77 -21.60
CA GLY A 274 14.95 7.18 -21.80
C GLY A 274 15.10 7.66 -23.26
N ASN A 275 15.95 6.98 -24.04
CA ASN A 275 16.13 7.24 -25.47
C ASN A 275 15.31 6.30 -26.39
N GLY A 276 14.44 5.46 -25.80
CA GLY A 276 13.56 4.52 -26.52
C GLY A 276 14.24 3.26 -27.04
N ARG A 277 15.46 2.91 -26.57
CA ARG A 277 16.16 1.69 -26.97
C ARG A 277 17.00 1.08 -25.84
N PHE A 278 16.74 -0.17 -25.48
CA PHE A 278 17.57 -0.91 -24.54
C PHE A 278 18.96 -1.22 -25.10
N THR A 279 20.00 -1.04 -24.28
CA THR A 279 21.34 -1.61 -24.56
C THR A 279 21.34 -3.11 -24.28
N GLY A 280 22.39 -3.83 -24.74
CA GLY A 280 22.51 -5.27 -24.48
C GLY A 280 22.47 -5.64 -23.00
N PRO A 281 23.30 -5.03 -22.14
CA PRO A 281 23.28 -5.29 -20.68
C PRO A 281 21.95 -4.94 -20.02
N GLN A 282 21.35 -3.80 -20.36
CA GLN A 282 20.03 -3.40 -19.83
C GLN A 282 18.95 -4.42 -20.20
N ARG A 283 18.95 -4.84 -21.46
CA ARG A 283 18.01 -5.86 -21.96
C ARG A 283 18.18 -7.19 -21.20
N ALA A 284 19.42 -7.63 -20.96
CA ALA A 284 19.68 -8.86 -20.23
C ALA A 284 19.12 -8.85 -18.81
N ILE A 285 19.31 -7.75 -18.06
CA ILE A 285 18.74 -7.58 -16.72
C ILE A 285 17.20 -7.49 -16.80
N TYR A 286 16.67 -6.72 -17.74
CA TYR A 286 15.23 -6.57 -17.93
C TYR A 286 14.54 -7.91 -18.22
N GLU A 287 15.11 -8.74 -19.09
CA GLU A 287 14.59 -10.06 -19.44
C GLU A 287 14.52 -11.01 -18.24
N VAL A 288 15.51 -10.96 -17.33
CA VAL A 288 15.49 -11.73 -16.08
C VAL A 288 14.34 -11.26 -15.19
N VAL A 289 14.20 -9.95 -14.97
CA VAL A 289 13.12 -9.40 -14.15
C VAL A 289 11.74 -9.68 -14.75
N LEU A 290 11.60 -9.57 -16.07
CA LEU A 290 10.35 -9.88 -16.78
C LEU A 290 9.98 -11.37 -16.67
N ALA A 291 10.98 -12.26 -16.76
CA ALA A 291 10.76 -13.70 -16.57
C ALA A 291 10.31 -14.00 -15.14
N ALA A 292 10.94 -13.36 -14.15
CA ALA A 292 10.56 -13.50 -12.74
C ALA A 292 9.13 -12.98 -12.49
N GLN A 293 8.79 -11.81 -13.02
CA GLN A 293 7.46 -11.21 -12.90
C GLN A 293 6.37 -12.11 -13.50
N ARG A 294 6.55 -12.57 -14.74
CA ARG A 294 5.60 -13.46 -15.43
C ARG A 294 5.38 -14.79 -14.69
N ALA A 295 6.45 -15.41 -14.22
CA ALA A 295 6.35 -16.64 -13.46
C ALA A 295 5.71 -16.45 -12.09
N SER A 296 5.99 -15.34 -11.42
CA SER A 296 5.39 -14.99 -10.13
C SER A 296 3.90 -14.69 -10.24
N ILE A 297 3.47 -14.02 -11.31
CA ILE A 297 2.05 -13.86 -11.63
C ILE A 297 1.41 -15.23 -11.88
N ALA A 298 2.05 -16.10 -12.64
CA ALA A 298 1.54 -17.44 -12.90
C ALA A 298 1.42 -18.31 -11.63
N ALA A 299 2.29 -18.08 -10.63
CA ALA A 299 2.24 -18.74 -9.33
C ALA A 299 1.15 -18.16 -8.40
N SER A 300 0.57 -17.01 -8.74
CA SER A 300 -0.46 -16.30 -7.98
C SER A 300 -1.84 -16.92 -8.25
N GLN A 301 -2.13 -18.06 -7.63
CA GLN A 301 -3.36 -18.83 -7.85
C GLN A 301 -4.17 -18.94 -6.56
N PRO A 302 -5.50 -19.11 -6.63
CA PRO A 302 -6.30 -19.45 -5.47
C PRO A 302 -5.78 -20.74 -4.83
N GLY A 303 -5.59 -20.73 -3.50
CA GLY A 303 -5.02 -21.87 -2.77
C GLY A 303 -3.49 -21.88 -2.67
N ALA A 304 -2.75 -21.09 -3.48
CA ALA A 304 -1.35 -20.82 -3.25
C ALA A 304 -1.16 -19.91 -2.02
N THR A 305 0.08 -19.72 -1.58
CA THR A 305 0.36 -18.77 -0.48
C THR A 305 0.81 -17.43 -1.04
N ILE A 306 0.64 -16.36 -0.25
CA ILE A 306 1.17 -15.01 -0.58
C ILE A 306 2.70 -15.00 -0.77
N ARG A 307 3.41 -16.02 -0.31
CA ARG A 307 4.85 -16.19 -0.51
C ARG A 307 5.23 -16.80 -1.84
N ALA A 308 4.32 -17.53 -2.50
CA ALA A 308 4.64 -18.24 -3.73
C ALA A 308 5.21 -17.34 -4.84
N PRO A 309 4.70 -16.12 -5.08
CA PRO A 309 5.32 -15.17 -6.01
C PRO A 309 6.77 -14.84 -5.64
N HIS A 310 7.06 -14.59 -4.37
CA HIS A 310 8.41 -14.23 -3.91
C HIS A 310 9.40 -15.40 -4.03
N GLU A 311 9.00 -16.59 -3.63
CA GLU A 311 9.82 -17.81 -3.77
C GLU A 311 10.15 -18.10 -5.25
N THR A 312 9.18 -17.86 -6.13
CA THR A 312 9.38 -17.96 -7.59
C THR A 312 10.33 -16.90 -8.10
N SER A 313 10.16 -15.64 -7.67
CA SER A 313 11.07 -14.54 -8.03
C SER A 313 12.52 -14.80 -7.59
N ILE A 314 12.72 -15.25 -6.35
CA ILE A 314 14.06 -15.57 -5.82
C ILE A 314 14.76 -16.57 -6.73
N ARG A 315 14.08 -17.64 -7.13
CA ARG A 315 14.65 -18.68 -7.97
C ARG A 315 15.11 -18.13 -9.32
N ILE A 316 14.21 -17.45 -10.04
CA ILE A 316 14.49 -16.97 -11.40
C ILE A 316 15.50 -15.82 -11.40
N VAL A 317 15.38 -14.89 -10.46
CA VAL A 317 16.36 -13.80 -10.31
C VAL A 317 17.74 -14.37 -10.00
N THR A 318 17.85 -15.35 -9.11
CA THR A 318 19.14 -15.95 -8.77
C THR A 318 19.75 -16.71 -9.97
N GLU A 319 18.93 -17.45 -10.72
CA GLU A 319 19.35 -18.11 -11.96
C GLU A 319 19.92 -17.10 -12.95
N GLY A 320 19.19 -16.00 -13.21
CA GLY A 320 19.65 -14.95 -14.11
C GLY A 320 20.92 -14.24 -13.61
N LEU A 321 21.02 -13.94 -12.32
CA LEU A 321 22.23 -13.32 -11.73
C LEU A 321 23.46 -14.23 -11.83
N VAL A 322 23.29 -15.54 -11.65
CA VAL A 322 24.37 -16.54 -11.82
C VAL A 322 24.79 -16.63 -13.30
N ASP A 323 23.82 -16.72 -14.23
CA ASP A 323 24.07 -16.81 -15.66
C ASP A 323 24.77 -15.56 -16.21
N LEU A 324 24.49 -14.39 -15.66
CA LEU A 324 25.12 -13.11 -15.99
C LEU A 324 26.48 -12.91 -15.28
N GLY A 325 26.89 -13.86 -14.44
CA GLY A 325 28.17 -13.77 -13.71
C GLY A 325 28.19 -12.71 -12.62
N LEU A 326 27.04 -12.39 -12.04
CA LEU A 326 26.89 -11.39 -10.97
C LEU A 326 26.99 -12.00 -9.56
N LEU A 327 26.88 -13.32 -9.42
CA LEU A 327 27.00 -14.03 -8.15
C LEU A 327 28.16 -15.03 -8.17
N PRO A 328 28.89 -15.19 -7.04
CA PRO A 328 30.08 -16.00 -6.96
C PRO A 328 29.87 -17.54 -6.92
N LEU A 329 28.66 -17.96 -6.61
CA LEU A 329 28.28 -19.37 -6.40
C LEU A 329 27.13 -19.80 -7.31
N GLY A 330 26.91 -21.12 -7.38
CA GLY A 330 25.74 -21.68 -8.08
C GLY A 330 24.42 -21.28 -7.44
N VAL A 331 23.32 -21.53 -8.15
CA VAL A 331 21.96 -21.05 -7.81
C VAL A 331 21.53 -21.49 -6.41
N ASP A 332 21.62 -22.79 -6.10
CA ASP A 332 21.12 -23.32 -4.83
C ASP A 332 21.92 -22.78 -3.63
N ASP A 333 23.25 -22.71 -3.75
CA ASP A 333 24.11 -22.13 -2.71
C ASP A 333 23.84 -20.62 -2.54
N SER A 334 23.67 -19.90 -3.64
CA SER A 334 23.35 -18.47 -3.59
C SER A 334 21.99 -18.18 -2.96
N ILE A 335 21.01 -19.05 -3.15
CA ILE A 335 19.70 -18.96 -2.47
C ILE A 335 19.85 -19.27 -0.98
N ALA A 336 20.51 -20.39 -0.62
CA ALA A 336 20.68 -20.80 0.79
C ALA A 336 21.44 -19.74 1.60
N MET A 337 22.40 -19.06 0.99
CA MET A 337 23.17 -17.98 1.62
C MET A 337 22.59 -16.58 1.40
N ASN A 338 21.46 -16.48 0.72
CA ASN A 338 20.75 -15.23 0.41
C ASN A 338 21.62 -14.21 -0.38
N HIS A 339 22.55 -14.66 -1.23
CA HIS A 339 23.43 -13.79 -2.02
C HIS A 339 22.65 -12.94 -3.03
N TYR A 340 21.52 -13.43 -3.54
CA TYR A 340 20.64 -12.67 -4.43
C TYR A 340 20.21 -11.32 -3.84
N ARG A 341 20.21 -11.17 -2.52
CA ARG A 341 19.83 -9.95 -1.82
C ARG A 341 20.77 -8.77 -2.04
N GLU A 342 21.96 -9.02 -2.56
CA GLU A 342 22.84 -7.93 -3.00
C GLU A 342 22.25 -7.11 -4.15
N PHE A 343 21.32 -7.71 -4.91
CA PHE A 343 20.70 -7.11 -6.07
C PHE A 343 19.17 -7.15 -6.05
N PHE A 344 18.55 -7.99 -5.21
CA PHE A 344 17.12 -8.10 -5.02
C PHE A 344 16.81 -8.20 -3.51
N MET A 345 16.65 -7.07 -2.85
CA MET A 345 16.65 -6.97 -1.40
C MET A 345 15.27 -6.81 -0.76
N HIS A 346 14.19 -6.67 -1.54
CA HIS A 346 12.82 -6.47 -1.04
C HIS A 346 11.91 -7.67 -1.30
N GLY A 347 10.70 -7.64 -0.74
CA GLY A 347 9.64 -8.62 -1.03
C GLY A 347 9.08 -8.42 -2.43
N THR A 348 8.38 -9.44 -2.94
CA THR A 348 7.76 -9.38 -4.28
C THR A 348 6.30 -8.98 -4.21
N SER A 349 5.68 -8.95 -3.01
CA SER A 349 4.23 -8.77 -2.90
C SER A 349 3.83 -8.14 -1.57
N HIS A 350 2.91 -7.19 -1.65
CA HIS A 350 2.15 -6.68 -0.51
C HIS A 350 0.67 -6.55 -0.86
N TRP A 351 -0.20 -6.54 0.16
CA TRP A 351 -1.63 -6.32 -0.04
C TRP A 351 -1.87 -4.92 -0.62
N LEU A 352 -2.85 -4.82 -1.49
CA LEU A 352 -3.24 -3.58 -2.18
C LEU A 352 -4.73 -3.30 -1.99
N GLY A 353 -5.10 -2.04 -1.81
CA GLY A 353 -6.50 -1.64 -1.65
C GLY A 353 -6.69 -0.15 -1.37
N LEU A 354 -7.36 0.18 -0.28
CA LEU A 354 -7.51 1.56 0.19
C LEU A 354 -6.19 2.22 0.55
N ASP A 355 -5.22 1.44 0.98
CA ASP A 355 -3.84 1.86 1.15
C ASP A 355 -2.99 1.11 0.13
N VAL A 356 -1.91 1.74 -0.36
CA VAL A 356 -0.95 1.07 -1.24
C VAL A 356 -0.37 -0.17 -0.55
N HIS A 357 0.05 -0.06 0.70
CA HIS A 357 0.33 -1.19 1.58
C HIS A 357 -0.90 -1.47 2.43
N ASP A 358 -1.86 -2.22 1.86
CA ASP A 358 -3.17 -2.40 2.46
C ASP A 358 -3.18 -3.29 3.69
N ALA A 359 -4.22 -3.13 4.50
CA ALA A 359 -4.43 -3.91 5.70
C ALA A 359 -4.62 -5.40 5.38
N GLY A 360 -3.94 -6.26 6.14
CA GLY A 360 -4.03 -7.71 5.99
C GLY A 360 -2.87 -8.42 6.69
N THR A 361 -3.14 -9.58 7.25
CA THR A 361 -2.06 -10.40 7.83
C THR A 361 -1.43 -11.27 6.75
N TYR A 362 -0.10 -11.33 6.70
CA TYR A 362 0.66 -12.20 5.80
C TYR A 362 0.79 -13.64 6.31
N ARG A 363 0.51 -13.86 7.59
CA ARG A 363 0.55 -15.17 8.24
C ARG A 363 -0.70 -15.42 9.06
N VAL A 364 -1.18 -16.65 9.08
CA VAL A 364 -2.26 -17.15 9.93
C VAL A 364 -1.74 -18.34 10.69
N GLU A 365 -1.79 -18.31 12.02
CA GLU A 365 -1.25 -19.36 12.90
C GLU A 365 0.20 -19.74 12.57
N GLY A 366 1.04 -18.73 12.27
CA GLY A 366 2.45 -18.91 11.93
C GLY A 366 2.72 -19.41 10.50
N LYS A 367 1.70 -19.73 9.71
CA LYS A 367 1.84 -20.16 8.30
C LYS A 367 1.55 -19.03 7.33
N PRO A 368 2.24 -18.98 6.16
CA PRO A 368 1.91 -18.01 5.13
C PRO A 368 0.42 -18.06 4.77
N ARG A 369 -0.19 -16.87 4.61
CA ARG A 369 -1.62 -16.76 4.28
C ARG A 369 -1.89 -17.36 2.90
N VAL A 370 -2.95 -18.15 2.82
CA VAL A 370 -3.45 -18.69 1.56
C VAL A 370 -4.17 -17.59 0.79
N LEU A 371 -3.95 -17.54 -0.51
CA LEU A 371 -4.62 -16.65 -1.45
C LEU A 371 -6.04 -17.15 -1.71
N GLU A 372 -7.01 -16.27 -1.54
CA GLU A 372 -8.42 -16.54 -1.73
C GLU A 372 -9.02 -15.56 -2.76
N PRO A 373 -10.11 -15.90 -3.44
CA PRO A 373 -10.79 -14.98 -4.35
C PRO A 373 -11.08 -13.62 -3.73
N ALA A 374 -10.99 -12.57 -4.55
CA ALA A 374 -11.15 -11.17 -4.17
C ALA A 374 -10.03 -10.58 -3.28
N MET A 375 -8.92 -11.28 -3.08
CA MET A 375 -7.69 -10.69 -2.55
C MET A 375 -6.92 -9.99 -3.67
N SER A 376 -6.36 -8.81 -3.39
CA SER A 376 -5.53 -8.03 -4.32
C SER A 376 -4.18 -7.72 -3.68
N PHE A 377 -3.10 -7.82 -4.47
CA PHE A 377 -1.72 -7.60 -4.03
C PHE A 377 -0.81 -7.33 -5.25
N THR A 378 0.40 -6.84 -5.00
CA THR A 378 1.40 -6.55 -6.02
C THR A 378 2.24 -7.77 -6.37
N VAL A 379 2.80 -7.77 -7.60
CA VAL A 379 3.90 -8.67 -8.00
C VAL A 379 4.99 -7.81 -8.64
N GLU A 380 6.09 -7.59 -7.89
CA GLU A 380 7.08 -6.54 -8.14
C GLU A 380 8.55 -7.02 -8.03
N PRO A 381 8.99 -8.05 -8.74
CA PRO A 381 10.41 -8.39 -8.72
C PRO A 381 11.26 -7.27 -9.31
N GLY A 382 12.50 -7.15 -8.79
CA GLY A 382 13.46 -6.16 -9.30
C GLY A 382 14.91 -6.62 -9.14
N ILE A 383 15.80 -6.02 -9.92
CA ILE A 383 17.25 -6.16 -9.83
C ILE A 383 17.86 -4.76 -9.83
N TYR A 384 18.74 -4.48 -8.86
CA TYR A 384 19.35 -3.17 -8.66
C TYR A 384 20.86 -3.33 -8.50
N ILE A 385 21.60 -2.92 -9.50
CA ILE A 385 23.07 -3.03 -9.57
C ILE A 385 23.63 -1.62 -9.46
N ASP A 386 23.98 -1.21 -8.26
CA ASP A 386 24.52 0.12 -8.00
C ASP A 386 25.93 0.31 -8.63
N GLN A 387 26.58 1.44 -8.34
CA GLN A 387 27.86 1.83 -8.96
C GLN A 387 29.10 1.15 -8.34
N ARG A 388 28.94 0.28 -7.32
CA ARG A 388 30.10 -0.41 -6.71
C ARG A 388 30.76 -1.37 -7.70
N GLU A 389 32.07 -1.59 -7.50
CA GLU A 389 32.88 -2.41 -8.41
C GLU A 389 32.81 -3.90 -8.09
N GLU A 390 32.52 -4.24 -6.83
CA GLU A 390 32.45 -5.62 -6.34
C GLU A 390 31.39 -5.76 -5.26
N ILE A 391 30.91 -7.00 -5.06
CA ILE A 391 30.16 -7.40 -3.87
C ILE A 391 31.05 -8.19 -2.94
N GLU A 392 30.74 -8.14 -1.64
CA GLU A 392 31.34 -8.98 -0.61
C GLU A 392 30.21 -9.71 0.12
N VAL A 393 30.06 -11.01 -0.12
CA VAL A 393 28.98 -11.82 0.45
C VAL A 393 29.51 -12.82 1.46
N PRO A 394 28.81 -13.06 2.57
CA PRO A 394 29.23 -14.06 3.56
C PRO A 394 28.93 -15.47 3.04
N ARG A 395 29.86 -16.40 3.26
CA ARG A 395 29.64 -17.84 3.05
C ARG A 395 28.98 -18.43 4.30
N LEU A 396 27.68 -18.14 4.46
CA LEU A 396 26.88 -18.49 5.64
C LEU A 396 25.46 -18.81 5.21
N GLU A 397 25.02 -20.05 5.42
CA GLU A 397 23.62 -20.42 5.24
C GLU A 397 22.78 -19.88 6.41
N TYR A 398 21.66 -19.26 6.11
CA TYR A 398 20.70 -18.80 7.14
C TYR A 398 19.27 -18.63 6.58
N ASP A 399 18.30 -18.97 7.42
CA ASP A 399 16.89 -18.71 7.12
C ASP A 399 16.56 -17.25 7.43
N LEU A 400 16.36 -16.47 6.39
CA LEU A 400 16.07 -15.04 6.51
C LEU A 400 14.75 -14.79 7.25
N ASP A 401 13.73 -15.62 7.02
CA ASP A 401 12.44 -15.42 7.66
C ASP A 401 12.50 -15.69 9.16
N GLU A 402 13.23 -16.75 9.57
CA GLU A 402 13.49 -16.99 10.98
C GLU A 402 14.17 -15.79 11.65
N TRP A 403 15.19 -15.21 10.96
CA TRP A 403 15.90 -14.05 11.49
C TRP A 403 15.06 -12.78 11.51
N LEU A 404 14.17 -12.56 10.52
CA LEU A 404 13.23 -11.46 10.53
C LEU A 404 12.21 -11.60 11.66
N GLU A 405 11.65 -12.80 11.88
CA GLU A 405 10.74 -13.07 13.00
C GLU A 405 11.45 -12.85 14.34
N ARG A 406 12.66 -13.38 14.51
CA ARG A 406 13.46 -13.16 15.72
C ARG A 406 13.73 -11.68 15.95
N THR A 407 14.01 -10.90 14.90
CA THR A 407 14.22 -9.45 15.02
C THR A 407 12.96 -8.71 15.48
N LEU A 408 11.78 -9.15 15.06
CA LEU A 408 10.52 -8.58 15.50
C LEU A 408 10.21 -8.90 16.97
N VAL A 409 10.55 -10.10 17.45
CA VAL A 409 10.28 -10.56 18.82
C VAL A 409 11.38 -10.12 19.80
N GLU A 410 12.65 -10.36 19.46
CA GLU A 410 13.82 -10.12 20.31
C GLU A 410 14.42 -8.73 20.12
N GLY A 411 13.96 -7.99 19.08
CA GLY A 411 14.41 -6.65 18.76
C GLY A 411 15.85 -6.60 18.22
N PRO A 412 16.58 -5.48 18.45
CA PRO A 412 17.91 -5.27 17.89
C PRO A 412 18.97 -6.35 18.28
N SER A 413 18.72 -7.16 19.29
CA SER A 413 19.67 -8.20 19.72
C SER A 413 19.80 -9.30 18.68
N ALA A 414 18.69 -9.80 18.12
CA ALA A 414 18.72 -10.83 17.08
C ALA A 414 19.44 -10.32 15.80
N ARG A 415 19.17 -9.07 15.41
CA ARG A 415 19.88 -8.44 14.27
C ARG A 415 21.38 -8.37 14.48
N LYS A 416 21.83 -7.95 15.67
CA LYS A 416 23.26 -7.91 16.01
C LYS A 416 23.93 -9.29 15.99
N GLU A 417 23.19 -10.32 16.43
CA GLU A 417 23.68 -11.70 16.38
C GLU A 417 23.91 -12.15 14.93
N LEU A 418 22.91 -11.92 14.04
CA LEU A 418 23.06 -12.25 12.61
C LEU A 418 24.19 -11.44 11.94
N ASP A 419 24.29 -10.14 12.24
CA ASP A 419 25.36 -9.30 11.69
C ASP A 419 26.74 -9.81 12.14
N LYS A 420 26.88 -10.21 13.41
CA LYS A 420 28.11 -10.83 13.93
C LYS A 420 28.44 -12.15 13.22
N MET A 421 27.44 -13.03 13.03
CA MET A 421 27.65 -14.30 12.29
C MET A 421 28.12 -14.02 10.87
N LYS A 422 27.55 -12.99 10.19
CA LYS A 422 27.97 -12.57 8.85
C LYS A 422 29.39 -11.98 8.85
N GLU A 423 29.74 -11.21 9.88
CA GLU A 423 31.10 -10.65 10.03
C GLU A 423 32.16 -11.74 10.24
N GLU A 424 31.85 -12.78 11.01
CA GLU A 424 32.74 -13.89 11.33
C GLU A 424 32.83 -14.94 10.21
N ALA A 425 31.87 -14.95 9.26
CA ALA A 425 31.86 -15.89 8.14
C ALA A 425 32.98 -15.59 7.14
N GLU A 426 33.40 -16.63 6.42
CA GLU A 426 34.28 -16.48 5.25
C GLU A 426 33.64 -15.51 4.26
N LYS A 427 34.40 -14.56 3.73
CA LYS A 427 33.94 -13.57 2.76
C LYS A 427 34.32 -13.97 1.34
N LEU A 428 33.31 -13.95 0.46
CA LEU A 428 33.52 -14.13 -0.98
C LEU A 428 33.42 -12.76 -1.64
N ARG A 429 34.48 -12.33 -2.32
CA ARG A 429 34.48 -11.13 -3.15
C ARG A 429 34.22 -11.51 -4.59
N HIS A 430 33.36 -10.74 -5.24
CA HIS A 430 33.00 -10.99 -6.63
C HIS A 430 32.88 -9.66 -7.38
N PRO A 431 33.58 -9.50 -8.52
CA PRO A 431 33.52 -8.26 -9.29
C PRO A 431 32.14 -8.10 -9.97
N ILE A 432 31.67 -6.88 -10.05
CA ILE A 432 30.51 -6.51 -10.87
C ILE A 432 31.02 -6.03 -12.22
N PRO A 433 30.65 -6.68 -13.35
CA PRO A 433 30.98 -6.19 -14.68
C PRO A 433 30.53 -4.75 -14.90
N GLU A 434 31.38 -3.92 -15.47
CA GLU A 434 31.15 -2.48 -15.62
C GLU A 434 29.86 -2.16 -16.38
N GLU A 435 29.55 -2.96 -17.39
CA GLU A 435 28.36 -2.79 -18.23
C GLU A 435 27.00 -2.94 -17.50
N PHE A 436 26.99 -3.54 -16.30
CA PHE A 436 25.77 -3.68 -15.48
C PHE A 436 25.66 -2.63 -14.38
N ARG A 437 26.72 -1.87 -14.07
CA ARG A 437 26.70 -0.89 -12.97
C ARG A 437 25.75 0.27 -13.27
N GLY A 438 24.95 0.64 -12.30
CA GLY A 438 23.93 1.66 -12.41
C GLY A 438 22.64 1.20 -13.10
N VAL A 439 22.47 -0.12 -13.32
CA VAL A 439 21.24 -0.67 -13.91
C VAL A 439 20.29 -1.09 -12.80
N GLY A 440 19.15 -0.39 -12.68
CA GLY A 440 18.04 -0.74 -11.82
C GLY A 440 16.79 -1.04 -12.66
N VAL A 441 16.15 -2.18 -12.40
CA VAL A 441 14.92 -2.62 -13.09
C VAL A 441 13.95 -3.17 -12.06
N ARG A 442 12.71 -2.66 -12.08
CA ARG A 442 11.53 -3.24 -11.41
C ARG A 442 10.39 -3.31 -12.43
N ILE A 443 9.64 -4.40 -12.40
CA ILE A 443 8.41 -4.56 -13.18
C ILE A 443 7.34 -5.04 -12.21
N GLU A 444 6.29 -4.26 -12.05
CA GLU A 444 5.26 -4.46 -11.05
C GLU A 444 3.88 -4.40 -11.65
N ASP A 445 3.05 -5.34 -11.25
CA ASP A 445 1.65 -5.40 -11.60
C ASP A 445 0.76 -5.68 -10.39
N ASP A 446 -0.46 -5.15 -10.46
CA ASP A 446 -1.55 -5.37 -9.52
C ASP A 446 -2.32 -6.63 -9.88
N ILE A 447 -2.36 -7.58 -8.96
CA ILE A 447 -2.97 -8.88 -9.17
C ILE A 447 -4.20 -9.06 -8.28
N LEU A 448 -5.32 -9.42 -8.90
CA LEU A 448 -6.55 -9.81 -8.24
C LEU A 448 -6.73 -11.32 -8.36
N ILE A 449 -6.91 -12.02 -7.24
CA ILE A 449 -7.26 -13.44 -7.24
C ILE A 449 -8.74 -13.60 -7.60
N THR A 450 -9.01 -14.46 -8.57
CA THR A 450 -10.36 -14.85 -9.01
C THR A 450 -10.72 -16.27 -8.54
N GLU A 451 -11.93 -16.73 -8.80
CA GLU A 451 -12.34 -18.10 -8.45
C GLU A 451 -11.47 -19.18 -9.14
N ASP A 452 -11.06 -18.92 -10.40
CA ASP A 452 -10.39 -19.90 -11.24
C ASP A 452 -8.91 -19.58 -11.51
N GLY A 453 -8.37 -18.47 -10.94
CA GLY A 453 -7.01 -18.04 -11.22
C GLY A 453 -6.73 -16.63 -10.72
N HIS A 454 -6.21 -15.78 -11.60
CA HIS A 454 -5.93 -14.37 -11.30
C HIS A 454 -6.26 -13.46 -12.49
N GLU A 455 -6.46 -12.19 -12.20
CA GLU A 455 -6.55 -11.11 -13.17
C GLU A 455 -5.39 -10.13 -12.91
N ASN A 456 -4.63 -9.79 -13.96
CA ASN A 456 -3.66 -8.69 -13.92
C ASN A 456 -4.43 -7.40 -14.25
N LEU A 457 -4.60 -6.52 -13.25
CA LEU A 457 -5.35 -5.27 -13.37
C LEU A 457 -4.58 -4.19 -14.13
N SER A 458 -3.24 -4.24 -14.11
CA SER A 458 -2.33 -3.26 -14.73
C SER A 458 -1.79 -3.68 -16.11
N ARG A 459 -2.34 -4.74 -16.70
CA ARG A 459 -1.90 -5.31 -18.00
C ARG A 459 -1.88 -4.33 -19.18
N LEU A 460 -2.49 -3.15 -19.06
CA LEU A 460 -2.53 -2.14 -20.12
C LEU A 460 -1.22 -1.38 -20.28
N VAL A 461 -0.30 -1.47 -19.31
CA VAL A 461 1.05 -0.92 -19.44
C VAL A 461 1.97 -2.00 -20.00
N PRO A 462 2.62 -1.80 -21.16
CA PRO A 462 3.45 -2.82 -21.77
C PRO A 462 4.61 -3.24 -20.87
N THR A 463 4.92 -4.54 -20.90
CA THR A 463 6.10 -5.14 -20.28
C THR A 463 7.01 -5.79 -21.31
N ASP A 464 6.54 -6.01 -22.53
CA ASP A 464 7.35 -6.54 -23.62
C ASP A 464 8.29 -5.46 -24.15
N ILE A 465 9.55 -5.80 -24.37
CA ILE A 465 10.60 -4.88 -24.80
C ILE A 465 10.25 -4.22 -26.14
N ASP A 466 9.77 -5.00 -27.11
CA ASP A 466 9.46 -4.49 -28.44
C ASP A 466 8.24 -3.55 -28.40
N GLU A 467 7.26 -3.83 -27.53
CA GLU A 467 6.10 -2.94 -27.30
C GLU A 467 6.52 -1.63 -26.61
N ILE A 468 7.42 -1.70 -25.62
CA ILE A 468 7.97 -0.51 -24.93
C ILE A 468 8.75 0.35 -25.93
N GLU A 469 9.66 -0.24 -26.70
CA GLU A 469 10.44 0.50 -27.71
C GLU A 469 9.58 1.06 -28.84
N ALA A 470 8.46 0.42 -29.16
CA ALA A 470 7.49 0.93 -30.11
C ALA A 470 6.72 2.14 -29.54
N LEU A 471 6.23 2.02 -28.29
CA LEU A 471 5.50 3.06 -27.59
C LEU A 471 6.36 4.32 -27.38
N ALA A 472 7.65 4.15 -27.03
CA ALA A 472 8.59 5.26 -26.86
C ALA A 472 8.86 6.08 -28.16
N LYS A 473 8.52 5.53 -29.33
CA LYS A 473 8.61 6.22 -30.62
C LYS A 473 7.33 6.97 -31.01
N GLU A 474 6.24 6.72 -30.31
CA GLU A 474 5.00 7.46 -30.52
C GLU A 474 5.13 8.91 -30.02
N GLU A 475 4.46 9.84 -30.67
CA GLU A 475 4.43 11.22 -30.18
C GLU A 475 3.55 11.33 -28.93
N SER A 476 4.12 11.93 -27.88
CA SER A 476 3.35 12.38 -26.72
C SER A 476 2.30 13.40 -27.14
N TRP A 477 1.08 13.22 -26.69
CA TRP A 477 0.01 14.18 -26.98
C TRP A 477 0.18 15.49 -26.19
N LEU A 478 0.93 15.49 -25.11
CA LEU A 478 1.26 16.70 -24.33
C LEU A 478 2.21 17.65 -25.08
N VAL A 479 3.00 17.15 -26.02
CA VAL A 479 3.91 17.99 -26.82
C VAL A 479 3.19 18.65 -28.00
N ARG A 480 1.99 18.17 -28.35
CA ARG A 480 1.17 18.73 -29.44
C ARG A 480 0.31 19.93 -29.02
N ALA A 481 0.16 20.16 -27.72
CA ALA A 481 -0.59 21.28 -27.16
C ALA A 481 0.33 22.47 -26.85
#